data_5d60b838ac1b8d5d07a69adc98aa4677
#
_entry.id   5d60b838ac1b8d5d07a69adc98aa4677
#
_cell.length_a   1.000
_cell.length_b   1.000
_cell.length_c   1.000
_cell.angle_alpha   90.00
_cell.angle_beta   90.00
_cell.angle_gamma   90.00
#
_symmetry.space_group_name_H-M   'P 1'
#
loop_
_entity.id
_entity.type
_entity.pdbx_description
1 polymer ?
#
loop_
_entity_poly.entity_id
_entity_poly.type
_entity_poly.pdbx_seq_one_letter_code
_entity_poly.pdbx_strand_id
1 'polypeptide(L)'
;QRAIEIGRRLGIQYFALSFANAPEDVDAFRSCIGDEATLITKIESIRGIRNLVEIADKADAILIDRGDLSREVPIEKIPFLQRRIVSSVKARQKPVYVATNLLESMIEWHQPPRAEVNDVVSTLEMGATGLVLAAETAIGGHPVAAVETIRQLIDHFDRWTPNTSFEELLTD
;
A
#
# COMPACT_ATOMS: atom_id res chain seq x y z
N GLN A 1 -9.69 -5.28 -20.91
CA GLN A 1 -9.99 -4.23 -21.90
C GLN A 1 -11.35 -3.56 -21.63
N ARG A 2 -12.48 -4.30 -21.64
CA ARG A 2 -13.84 -3.72 -21.44
C ARG A 2 -13.97 -2.90 -20.15
N ALA A 3 -13.40 -3.32 -19.03
CA ALA A 3 -13.43 -2.57 -17.77
C ALA A 3 -12.65 -1.25 -17.86
N ILE A 4 -11.51 -1.25 -18.56
CA ILE A 4 -10.72 -0.03 -18.80
C ILE A 4 -11.51 0.96 -19.66
N GLU A 5 -12.14 0.49 -20.73
CA GLU A 5 -12.97 1.34 -21.59
C GLU A 5 -14.13 1.98 -20.85
N ILE A 6 -14.79 1.22 -19.95
CA ILE A 6 -15.85 1.75 -19.08
C ILE A 6 -15.28 2.78 -18.09
N GLY A 7 -14.17 2.46 -17.44
CA GLY A 7 -13.50 3.37 -16.51
C GLY A 7 -13.13 4.70 -17.16
N ARG A 8 -12.52 4.66 -18.33
CA ARG A 8 -12.18 5.87 -19.12
C ARG A 8 -13.42 6.71 -19.45
N ARG A 9 -14.51 6.08 -19.90
CA ARG A 9 -15.78 6.78 -20.17
C ARG A 9 -16.39 7.44 -18.94
N LEU A 10 -16.16 6.85 -17.75
CA LEU A 10 -16.61 7.39 -16.47
C LEU A 10 -15.64 8.41 -15.85
N GLY A 11 -14.55 8.77 -16.55
CA GLY A 11 -13.57 9.74 -16.07
C GLY A 11 -12.65 9.20 -14.96
N ILE A 12 -12.51 7.88 -14.82
CA ILE A 12 -11.57 7.28 -13.86
C ILE A 12 -10.14 7.59 -14.31
N GLN A 13 -9.37 8.19 -13.42
CA GLN A 13 -7.99 8.62 -13.66
C GLN A 13 -6.94 7.70 -13.04
N TYR A 14 -7.31 6.84 -12.09
CA TYR A 14 -6.39 5.95 -11.38
C TYR A 14 -6.70 4.51 -11.70
N PHE A 15 -5.69 3.79 -12.17
CA PHE A 15 -5.78 2.37 -12.51
C PHE A 15 -4.71 1.58 -11.79
N ALA A 16 -5.08 0.42 -11.26
CA ALA A 16 -4.15 -0.49 -10.62
C ALA A 16 -3.94 -1.73 -11.49
N LEU A 17 -2.67 -2.07 -11.75
CA LEU A 17 -2.28 -3.30 -12.43
C LEU A 17 -1.86 -4.34 -11.42
N SER A 18 -2.66 -5.42 -11.29
CA SER A 18 -2.30 -6.58 -10.46
C SER A 18 -1.30 -7.47 -11.17
N PHE A 19 -0.45 -8.13 -10.36
CA PHE A 19 0.54 -9.12 -10.82
C PHE A 19 1.45 -8.60 -11.93
N ALA A 20 1.94 -7.36 -11.81
CA ALA A 20 2.98 -6.87 -12.68
C ALA A 20 4.29 -7.64 -12.41
N ASN A 21 4.65 -8.49 -13.33
CA ASN A 21 5.78 -9.40 -13.20
C ASN A 21 6.99 -8.97 -14.04
N ALA A 22 6.74 -8.12 -15.04
CA ALA A 22 7.77 -7.63 -15.97
C ALA A 22 7.45 -6.18 -16.39
N PRO A 23 8.46 -5.40 -16.80
CA PRO A 23 8.24 -4.05 -17.31
C PRO A 23 7.34 -4.00 -18.56
N GLU A 24 7.31 -5.06 -19.35
CA GLU A 24 6.44 -5.20 -20.52
C GLU A 24 4.95 -5.25 -20.13
N ASP A 25 4.62 -5.81 -18.95
CA ASP A 25 3.24 -5.82 -18.43
C ASP A 25 2.77 -4.39 -18.17
N VAL A 26 3.67 -3.54 -17.67
CA VAL A 26 3.41 -2.11 -17.42
C VAL A 26 3.18 -1.35 -18.71
N ASP A 27 4.05 -1.56 -19.71
CA ASP A 27 3.92 -0.94 -21.04
C ASP A 27 2.61 -1.34 -21.73
N ALA A 28 2.29 -2.64 -21.72
CA ALA A 28 1.05 -3.15 -22.29
C ALA A 28 -0.19 -2.55 -21.63
N PHE A 29 -0.18 -2.42 -20.29
CA PHE A 29 -1.30 -1.85 -19.57
C PHE A 29 -1.38 -0.32 -19.78
N ARG A 30 -0.23 0.39 -19.79
CA ARG A 30 -0.15 1.82 -20.11
C ARG A 30 -0.78 2.12 -21.48
N SER A 31 -0.50 1.31 -22.48
CA SER A 31 -1.09 1.44 -23.81
C SER A 31 -2.62 1.35 -23.81
N CYS A 32 -3.21 0.64 -22.83
CA CYS A 32 -4.67 0.52 -22.71
C CYS A 32 -5.30 1.71 -21.97
N ILE A 33 -4.64 2.24 -20.91
CA ILE A 33 -5.20 3.31 -20.08
C ILE A 33 -4.88 4.71 -20.61
N GLY A 34 -3.79 4.88 -21.39
CA GLY A 34 -3.29 6.16 -21.88
C GLY A 34 -2.34 6.85 -20.88
N ASP A 35 -1.66 7.89 -21.36
CA ASP A 35 -0.61 8.59 -20.59
C ASP A 35 -1.16 9.55 -19.54
N GLU A 36 -2.40 10.03 -19.69
CA GLU A 36 -3.06 10.94 -18.76
C GLU A 36 -3.52 10.25 -17.46
N ALA A 37 -3.63 8.92 -17.47
CA ALA A 37 -4.08 8.14 -16.31
C ALA A 37 -2.91 7.77 -15.38
N THR A 38 -3.13 7.83 -14.08
CA THR A 38 -2.18 7.37 -13.07
C THR A 38 -2.18 5.84 -13.00
N LEU A 39 -1.03 5.24 -13.22
CA LEU A 39 -0.83 3.79 -13.14
C LEU A 39 -0.17 3.40 -11.82
N ILE A 40 -0.92 2.70 -10.99
CA ILE A 40 -0.44 2.07 -9.76
C ILE A 40 -0.14 0.60 -10.07
N THR A 41 1.11 0.19 -9.91
CA THR A 41 1.53 -1.17 -10.21
C THR A 41 1.67 -1.98 -8.93
N LYS A 42 1.00 -3.13 -8.86
CA LYS A 42 1.00 -3.97 -7.66
C LYS A 42 2.13 -5.00 -7.72
N ILE A 43 2.96 -5.01 -6.69
CA ILE A 43 4.03 -6.00 -6.46
C ILE A 43 3.49 -7.08 -5.53
N GLU A 44 3.24 -8.26 -6.10
CA GLU A 44 2.49 -9.36 -5.49
C GLU A 44 3.20 -10.71 -5.61
N SER A 45 4.38 -10.73 -6.25
CA SER A 45 5.10 -11.97 -6.59
C SER A 45 6.61 -11.83 -6.48
N ILE A 46 7.31 -12.94 -6.36
CA ILE A 46 8.79 -12.99 -6.40
C ILE A 46 9.30 -12.42 -7.73
N ARG A 47 8.61 -12.68 -8.84
CA ARG A 47 9.01 -12.16 -10.16
C ARG A 47 8.87 -10.65 -10.23
N GLY A 48 7.79 -10.08 -9.69
CA GLY A 48 7.61 -8.64 -9.57
C GLY A 48 8.70 -7.99 -8.72
N ILE A 49 9.11 -8.62 -7.61
CA ILE A 49 10.21 -8.13 -6.78
C ILE A 49 11.53 -8.13 -7.54
N ARG A 50 11.83 -9.19 -8.32
CA ARG A 50 13.08 -9.26 -9.10
C ARG A 50 13.19 -8.18 -10.15
N ASN A 51 12.07 -7.79 -10.73
CA ASN A 51 11.97 -6.77 -11.77
C ASN A 51 11.48 -5.40 -11.23
N LEU A 52 11.52 -5.22 -9.89
CA LEU A 52 10.95 -4.05 -9.22
C LEU A 52 11.47 -2.73 -9.79
N VAL A 53 12.75 -2.67 -10.11
CA VAL A 53 13.41 -1.44 -10.58
C VAL A 53 12.80 -0.99 -11.91
N GLU A 54 12.80 -1.89 -12.88
CA GLU A 54 12.31 -1.63 -14.24
C GLU A 54 10.79 -1.39 -14.24
N ILE A 55 10.04 -2.09 -13.38
CA ILE A 55 8.61 -1.88 -13.18
C ILE A 55 8.35 -0.49 -12.58
N ALA A 56 9.09 -0.10 -11.53
CA ALA A 56 8.91 1.17 -10.87
C ALA A 56 9.29 2.36 -11.76
N ASP A 57 10.29 2.21 -12.64
CA ASP A 57 10.68 3.26 -13.58
C ASP A 57 9.56 3.60 -14.58
N LYS A 58 8.67 2.63 -14.90
CA LYS A 58 7.55 2.78 -15.85
C LYS A 58 6.20 3.09 -15.17
N ALA A 59 6.06 2.80 -13.89
CA ALA A 59 4.84 3.06 -13.13
C ALA A 59 4.83 4.49 -12.56
N ASP A 60 3.64 5.01 -12.27
CA ASP A 60 3.51 6.29 -11.55
C ASP A 60 3.59 6.06 -10.03
N ALA A 61 3.14 4.93 -9.56
CA ALA A 61 3.21 4.52 -8.16
C ALA A 61 3.32 2.99 -8.02
N ILE A 62 3.83 2.54 -6.89
CA ILE A 62 3.91 1.11 -6.53
C ILE A 62 2.99 0.83 -5.35
N LEU A 63 2.32 -0.31 -5.37
CA LEU A 63 1.58 -0.85 -4.24
C LEU A 63 2.15 -2.22 -3.88
N ILE A 64 2.51 -2.41 -2.62
CA ILE A 64 2.94 -3.70 -2.08
C ILE A 64 1.70 -4.42 -1.55
N ASP A 65 1.30 -5.53 -2.16
CA ASP A 65 0.23 -6.38 -1.66
C ASP A 65 0.82 -7.54 -0.85
N ARG A 66 0.80 -7.37 0.47
CA ARG A 66 1.42 -8.33 1.40
C ARG A 66 0.69 -9.67 1.43
N GLY A 67 -0.63 -9.64 1.20
CA GLY A 67 -1.47 -10.84 1.20
C GLY A 67 -1.09 -11.82 0.09
N ASP A 68 -1.02 -11.35 -1.14
CA ASP A 68 -0.62 -12.18 -2.26
C ASP A 68 0.88 -12.53 -2.21
N LEU A 69 1.72 -11.59 -1.81
CA LEU A 69 3.15 -11.83 -1.67
C LEU A 69 3.46 -12.93 -0.63
N SER A 70 2.71 -13.00 0.45
CA SER A 70 2.89 -14.03 1.50
C SER A 70 2.55 -15.45 1.04
N ARG A 71 1.91 -15.62 -0.12
CA ARG A 71 1.69 -16.95 -0.73
C ARG A 71 2.93 -17.52 -1.40
N GLU A 72 3.84 -16.66 -1.84
CA GLU A 72 5.08 -17.06 -2.51
C GLU A 72 6.31 -16.96 -1.62
N VAL A 73 6.24 -16.14 -0.57
CA VAL A 73 7.37 -15.82 0.30
C VAL A 73 7.04 -16.20 1.75
N PRO A 74 7.96 -16.84 2.50
CA PRO A 74 7.80 -17.09 3.91
C PRO A 74 7.47 -15.81 4.69
N ILE A 75 6.51 -15.92 5.62
CA ILE A 75 5.94 -14.77 6.35
C ILE A 75 7.00 -13.95 7.08
N GLU A 76 8.03 -14.60 7.63
CA GLU A 76 9.12 -13.96 8.35
C GLU A 76 10.02 -13.08 7.46
N LYS A 77 9.94 -13.22 6.12
CA LYS A 77 10.68 -12.40 5.16
C LYS A 77 9.90 -11.16 4.71
N ILE A 78 8.59 -11.16 4.85
CA ILE A 78 7.72 -10.07 4.39
C ILE A 78 8.14 -8.70 4.95
N PRO A 79 8.42 -8.54 6.27
CA PRO A 79 8.82 -7.24 6.81
C PRO A 79 10.13 -6.70 6.23
N PHE A 80 11.07 -7.57 5.88
CA PHE A 80 12.35 -7.18 5.28
C PHE A 80 12.20 -6.80 3.80
N LEU A 81 11.38 -7.56 3.06
CA LEU A 81 11.05 -7.25 1.67
C LEU A 81 10.30 -5.92 1.57
N GLN A 82 9.31 -5.69 2.42
CA GLN A 82 8.59 -4.43 2.49
C GLN A 82 9.56 -3.26 2.66
N ARG A 83 10.46 -3.31 3.66
CA ARG A 83 11.48 -2.27 3.87
C ARG A 83 12.34 -2.04 2.63
N ARG A 84 12.78 -3.11 2.00
CA ARG A 84 13.65 -3.03 0.83
C ARG A 84 12.91 -2.46 -0.39
N ILE A 85 11.66 -2.88 -0.61
CA ILE A 85 10.81 -2.37 -1.70
C ILE A 85 10.53 -0.88 -1.48
N VAL A 86 10.06 -0.48 -0.29
CA VAL A 86 9.80 0.92 0.04
C VAL A 86 11.04 1.78 -0.20
N SER A 87 12.20 1.38 0.33
CA SER A 87 13.46 2.10 0.12
C SER A 87 13.83 2.23 -1.35
N SER A 88 13.66 1.16 -2.15
CA SER A 88 13.98 1.16 -3.57
C SER A 88 13.08 2.08 -4.39
N VAL A 89 11.78 2.10 -4.07
CA VAL A 89 10.77 2.93 -4.76
C VAL A 89 10.96 4.40 -4.39
N LYS A 90 11.19 4.71 -3.10
CA LYS A 90 11.46 6.08 -2.63
C LYS A 90 12.71 6.68 -3.26
N ALA A 91 13.76 5.89 -3.46
CA ALA A 91 14.97 6.35 -4.15
C ALA A 91 14.70 6.82 -5.60
N ARG A 92 13.56 6.43 -6.17
CA ARG A 92 13.05 6.84 -7.49
C ARG A 92 12.04 7.98 -7.41
N GLN A 93 11.83 8.52 -6.21
CA GLN A 93 10.85 9.59 -5.95
C GLN A 93 9.41 9.19 -6.38
N LYS A 94 9.09 7.90 -6.32
CA LYS A 94 7.76 7.37 -6.63
C LYS A 94 6.96 7.13 -5.35
N PRO A 95 5.65 7.40 -5.37
CA PRO A 95 4.75 6.99 -4.29
C PRO A 95 4.77 5.47 -4.10
N VAL A 96 4.74 5.03 -2.83
CA VAL A 96 4.61 3.62 -2.48
C VAL A 96 3.51 3.42 -1.46
N TYR A 97 2.57 2.57 -1.82
CA TYR A 97 1.44 2.18 -0.97
C TYR A 97 1.67 0.78 -0.41
N VAL A 98 1.15 0.53 0.79
CA VAL A 98 1.17 -0.80 1.42
C VAL A 98 -0.27 -1.24 1.68
N ALA A 99 -0.59 -2.45 1.24
CA ALA A 99 -1.91 -3.04 1.33
C ALA A 99 -1.91 -4.35 2.12
N THR A 100 -3.10 -4.70 2.60
CA THR A 100 -3.47 -5.96 3.26
C THR A 100 -2.88 -6.18 4.64
N ASN A 101 -3.67 -6.79 5.50
CA ASN A 101 -3.32 -7.16 6.88
C ASN A 101 -2.79 -5.97 7.72
N LEU A 102 -3.34 -4.77 7.54
CA LEU A 102 -3.01 -3.60 8.35
C LEU A 102 -3.74 -3.61 9.68
N LEU A 103 -5.05 -3.80 9.63
CA LEU A 103 -5.96 -3.88 10.79
C LEU A 103 -6.88 -5.09 10.65
N GLU A 104 -6.34 -6.26 10.28
CA GLU A 104 -7.11 -7.46 9.92
C GLU A 104 -8.04 -7.91 11.06
N SER A 105 -7.64 -7.76 12.31
CA SER A 105 -8.48 -8.08 13.46
C SER A 105 -9.77 -7.26 13.50
N MET A 106 -9.79 -6.06 12.89
CA MET A 106 -10.98 -5.20 12.84
C MET A 106 -12.06 -5.69 11.85
N ILE A 107 -11.80 -6.77 11.12
CA ILE A 107 -12.86 -7.50 10.42
C ILE A 107 -13.93 -7.98 11.44
N GLU A 108 -13.48 -8.47 12.61
CA GLU A 108 -14.35 -9.02 13.66
C GLU A 108 -14.45 -8.11 14.89
N TRP A 109 -13.38 -7.40 15.25
CA TRP A 109 -13.26 -6.62 16.47
C TRP A 109 -13.31 -5.12 16.20
N HIS A 110 -13.89 -4.37 17.13
CA HIS A 110 -14.01 -2.91 16.99
C HIS A 110 -12.67 -2.16 17.16
N GLN A 111 -11.68 -2.78 17.82
CA GLN A 111 -10.38 -2.18 18.09
C GLN A 111 -9.26 -3.14 17.69
N PRO A 112 -8.18 -2.63 17.09
CA PRO A 112 -7.03 -3.44 16.73
C PRO A 112 -6.13 -3.74 17.94
N PRO A 113 -5.39 -4.84 17.93
CA PRO A 113 -4.34 -5.09 18.90
C PRO A 113 -3.13 -4.18 18.65
N ARG A 114 -2.33 -3.96 19.70
CA ARG A 114 -1.11 -3.13 19.63
C ARG A 114 -0.14 -3.55 18.52
N ALA A 115 -0.11 -4.83 18.17
CA ALA A 115 0.76 -5.34 17.10
C ALA A 115 0.39 -4.74 15.73
N GLU A 116 -0.91 -4.64 15.40
CA GLU A 116 -1.39 -4.05 14.15
C GLU A 116 -1.17 -2.53 14.15
N VAL A 117 -1.44 -1.85 15.27
CA VAL A 117 -1.13 -0.43 15.43
C VAL A 117 0.35 -0.16 15.18
N ASN A 118 1.24 -0.98 15.77
CA ASN A 118 2.68 -0.86 15.56
C ASN A 118 3.10 -1.15 14.12
N ASP A 119 2.46 -2.11 13.44
CA ASP A 119 2.74 -2.40 12.03
C ASP A 119 2.39 -1.21 11.13
N VAL A 120 1.24 -0.56 11.38
CA VAL A 120 0.83 0.66 10.67
C VAL A 120 1.87 1.76 10.87
N VAL A 121 2.23 2.09 12.11
CA VAL A 121 3.23 3.12 12.43
C VAL A 121 4.58 2.79 11.81
N SER A 122 5.07 1.56 11.97
CA SER A 122 6.34 1.12 11.36
C SER A 122 6.31 1.22 9.83
N THR A 123 5.16 0.98 9.20
CA THR A 123 5.00 1.11 7.75
C THR A 123 5.11 2.58 7.31
N LEU A 124 4.52 3.50 8.06
CA LEU A 124 4.67 4.94 7.84
C LEU A 124 6.12 5.40 8.06
N GLU A 125 6.78 4.95 9.14
CA GLU A 125 8.20 5.25 9.42
C GLU A 125 9.15 4.79 8.30
N MET A 126 8.87 3.66 7.66
CA MET A 126 9.62 3.23 6.47
C MET A 126 9.47 4.21 5.30
N GLY A 127 8.44 5.05 5.34
CA GLY A 127 8.12 6.07 4.35
C GLY A 127 7.13 5.60 3.28
N ALA A 128 6.20 4.72 3.64
CA ALA A 128 5.04 4.47 2.81
C ALA A 128 4.27 5.79 2.60
N THR A 129 3.88 6.06 1.35
CA THR A 129 3.13 7.26 0.98
C THR A 129 1.66 7.15 1.34
N GLY A 130 1.17 5.92 1.48
CA GLY A 130 -0.21 5.66 1.87
C GLY A 130 -0.45 4.20 2.22
N LEU A 131 -1.59 3.96 2.84
CA LEU A 131 -2.04 2.68 3.35
C LEU A 131 -3.35 2.29 2.66
N VAL A 132 -3.50 1.01 2.35
CA VAL A 132 -4.70 0.50 1.65
C VAL A 132 -5.35 -0.59 2.50
N LEU A 133 -6.50 -0.28 3.05
CA LEU A 133 -7.37 -1.26 3.71
C LEU A 133 -8.02 -2.18 2.66
N ALA A 134 -8.26 -3.42 3.02
CA ALA A 134 -8.80 -4.45 2.16
C ALA A 134 -10.06 -5.10 2.77
N ALA A 135 -9.93 -6.26 3.40
CA ALA A 135 -11.03 -6.98 4.00
C ALA A 135 -11.71 -6.20 5.13
N GLU A 136 -10.95 -5.39 5.86
CA GLU A 136 -11.41 -4.54 6.97
C GLU A 136 -12.58 -3.63 6.55
N THR A 137 -12.51 -3.11 5.31
CA THR A 137 -13.55 -2.22 4.76
C THR A 137 -14.49 -2.89 3.78
N ALA A 138 -14.08 -4.00 3.15
CA ALA A 138 -14.87 -4.68 2.13
C ALA A 138 -15.91 -5.65 2.71
N ILE A 139 -15.54 -6.38 3.77
CA ILE A 139 -16.38 -7.42 4.39
C ILE A 139 -16.40 -7.35 5.91
N GLY A 140 -15.62 -6.48 6.52
CA GLY A 140 -15.50 -6.35 7.98
C GLY A 140 -16.77 -5.82 8.62
N GLY A 141 -16.95 -6.14 9.91
CA GLY A 141 -18.06 -5.65 10.73
C GLY A 141 -17.92 -4.17 11.15
N HIS A 142 -16.70 -3.61 11.06
CA HIS A 142 -16.38 -2.28 11.58
C HIS A 142 -15.65 -1.38 10.57
N PRO A 143 -16.14 -1.23 9.32
CA PRO A 143 -15.39 -0.55 8.26
C PRO A 143 -15.10 0.92 8.57
N VAL A 144 -16.03 1.64 9.18
CA VAL A 144 -15.85 3.05 9.55
C VAL A 144 -14.80 3.18 10.64
N ALA A 145 -14.84 2.33 11.68
CA ALA A 145 -13.86 2.34 12.76
C ALA A 145 -12.44 2.01 12.25
N ALA A 146 -12.32 1.08 11.30
CA ALA A 146 -11.02 0.75 10.69
C ALA A 146 -10.41 1.96 9.95
N VAL A 147 -11.20 2.66 9.13
CA VAL A 147 -10.76 3.89 8.44
C VAL A 147 -10.40 4.98 9.45
N GLU A 148 -11.20 5.15 10.49
CA GLU A 148 -10.98 6.15 11.52
C GLU A 148 -9.70 5.87 12.33
N THR A 149 -9.43 4.61 12.64
CA THR A 149 -8.18 4.19 13.30
C THR A 149 -6.97 4.51 12.43
N ILE A 150 -6.98 4.19 11.14
CA ILE A 150 -5.88 4.54 10.21
C ILE A 150 -5.70 6.06 10.16
N ARG A 151 -6.78 6.84 10.05
CA ARG A 151 -6.71 8.30 10.01
C ARG A 151 -6.07 8.86 11.28
N GLN A 152 -6.49 8.39 12.45
CA GLN A 152 -5.91 8.81 13.72
C GLN A 152 -4.42 8.47 13.82
N LEU A 153 -4.02 7.26 13.39
CA LEU A 153 -2.61 6.86 13.39
C LEU A 153 -1.76 7.73 12.46
N ILE A 154 -2.28 8.11 11.29
CA ILE A 154 -1.61 9.04 10.37
C ILE A 154 -1.52 10.44 11.01
N ASP A 155 -2.62 10.95 11.58
CA ASP A 155 -2.65 12.26 12.23
C ASP A 155 -1.65 12.34 13.41
N HIS A 156 -1.50 11.27 14.18
CA HIS A 156 -0.50 11.18 15.24
C HIS A 156 0.92 11.09 14.67
N PHE A 157 1.11 10.26 13.64
CA PHE A 157 2.40 10.10 12.98
C PHE A 157 2.93 11.41 12.40
N ASP A 158 2.06 12.21 11.76
CA ASP A 158 2.44 13.49 11.14
C ASP A 158 2.85 14.55 12.16
N ARG A 159 2.37 14.44 13.41
CA ARG A 159 2.72 15.35 14.51
C ARG A 159 3.90 14.87 15.34
N TRP A 160 4.14 13.55 15.35
CA TRP A 160 5.17 12.94 16.19
C TRP A 160 6.58 13.18 15.62
N THR A 161 7.50 13.43 16.54
CA THR A 161 8.94 13.44 16.27
C THR A 161 9.67 12.72 17.40
N PRO A 162 10.92 12.26 17.23
CA PRO A 162 11.71 11.68 18.30
C PRO A 162 11.92 12.62 19.51
N ASN A 163 11.65 13.91 19.35
CA ASN A 163 11.78 14.92 20.41
C ASN A 163 10.43 15.34 21.02
N THR A 164 9.32 14.76 20.56
CA THR A 164 7.99 15.02 21.15
C THR A 164 7.99 14.60 22.61
N SER A 165 7.56 15.50 23.52
CA SER A 165 7.56 15.23 24.94
C SER A 165 6.50 14.19 25.33
N PHE A 166 6.70 13.52 26.46
CA PHE A 166 5.68 12.60 26.97
C PHE A 166 4.36 13.30 27.28
N GLU A 167 4.39 14.55 27.71
CA GLU A 167 3.19 15.35 28.00
C GLU A 167 2.37 15.57 26.73
N GLU A 168 3.03 15.93 25.61
CA GLU A 168 2.38 16.09 24.32
C GLU A 168 1.79 14.78 23.78
N LEU A 169 2.42 13.64 24.06
CA LEU A 169 1.90 12.33 23.67
C LEU A 169 0.72 11.84 24.52
N LEU A 170 0.51 12.41 25.70
CA LEU A 170 -0.54 12.05 26.64
C LEU A 170 -1.75 13.00 26.61
N THR A 171 -1.61 14.14 25.94
CA THR A 171 -2.70 15.11 25.72
C THR A 171 -3.24 14.96 24.30
N ASP A 172 -4.57 15.09 24.16
CA ASP A 172 -5.29 15.00 22.86
C ASP A 172 -4.93 16.15 21.89
#